data_a1a64b9e0a3312e734332efa7aac50eb
#
_entry.id   a1a64b9e0a3312e734332efa7aac50eb
#
_cell.length_a   1.000
_cell.length_b   1.000
_cell.length_c   1.000
_cell.angle_alpha   90.00
_cell.angle_beta   90.00
_cell.angle_gamma   90.00
#
_symmetry.space_group_name_H-M   'P 1'
#
loop_
_entity.id
_entity.type
_entity.pdbx_description
1 polymer ?
#
loop_
_entity_poly.entity_id
_entity_poly.type
_entity_poly.pdbx_seq_one_letter_code
_entity_poly.pdbx_strand_id
1 'polypeptide(L)'
;MSMLTGVILARKLGPHDRGILALVLLVPSTVVTLVKLGIAQSNVYFINGKREPIDQVASNCAALALGMGLLVVTAVWMFRSELASVLQGVEPWALALALARVPLLLLDDYLYGVLQAAGSFNIYNSRLVVSEIVRTVLVVVALLVLHMGLVAAVVIHTVVTFGNVGWLVVATRRKIPFTLHVKRGLLLQQLAFGLKSYVQTLTSHALLRSDVYMVSYFLGPADTAFYSLSLRFTEMVLEIPQAVGLVIYLKLAALPEAEIHRLTAQACRRTLLLTGLGVAVIAVFGPYLITLWYGRAYAPAGRPLPWAAVGALAMSVFVILTRAFTSQNRQQVNIVAGVLALGSNVAMNLYMIPTMGIVGAAMATAISYSAACLLLMFFYLLDSRLSLSEVVLVKPDDLRFFWQLIRQMAVRGWRLAGIGSAAGR
;
A
#
# COMPACT_ATOMS: atom_id res chain seq x y z
N MET A 1 3.22 -8.23 4.89
CA MET A 1 3.58 -8.98 6.13
C MET A 1 2.37 -9.77 6.56
N SER A 2 2.48 -11.09 6.78
CA SER A 2 1.31 -11.87 7.20
C SER A 2 0.85 -11.41 8.59
N MET A 3 -0.43 -11.58 8.86
CA MET A 3 -1.02 -11.21 10.14
C MET A 3 -0.38 -12.01 11.30
N LEU A 4 -0.17 -13.32 11.05
CA LEU A 4 0.48 -14.22 12.01
C LEU A 4 1.88 -13.74 12.38
N THR A 5 2.74 -13.42 11.42
CA THR A 5 4.08 -12.87 11.65
C THR A 5 4.01 -11.57 12.46
N GLY A 6 3.03 -10.70 12.15
CA GLY A 6 2.81 -9.45 12.87
C GLY A 6 2.47 -9.66 14.34
N VAL A 7 1.61 -10.63 14.64
CA VAL A 7 1.21 -10.99 16.02
C VAL A 7 2.39 -11.55 16.81
N ILE A 8 3.16 -12.46 16.22
CA ILE A 8 4.34 -13.05 16.87
C ILE A 8 5.38 -11.98 17.20
N LEU A 9 5.71 -11.13 16.22
CA LEU A 9 6.64 -10.02 16.41
C LEU A 9 6.18 -9.08 17.52
N ALA A 10 4.90 -8.69 17.54
CA ALA A 10 4.38 -7.78 18.55
C ALA A 10 4.42 -8.38 19.96
N ARG A 11 3.99 -9.65 20.13
CA ARG A 11 3.98 -10.30 21.42
C ARG A 11 5.36 -10.54 22.02
N LYS A 12 6.36 -10.79 21.16
CA LYS A 12 7.72 -11.13 21.61
C LYS A 12 8.61 -9.92 21.76
N LEU A 13 8.49 -8.91 20.90
CA LEU A 13 9.32 -7.70 20.94
C LEU A 13 8.77 -6.64 21.91
N GLY A 14 7.47 -6.64 22.16
CA GLY A 14 6.82 -5.55 22.89
C GLY A 14 6.66 -4.27 22.06
N PRO A 15 5.98 -3.22 22.59
CA PRO A 15 5.66 -2.02 21.82
C PRO A 15 6.89 -1.25 21.35
N HIS A 16 7.90 -1.06 22.20
CA HIS A 16 9.09 -0.27 21.89
C HIS A 16 9.87 -0.85 20.69
N ASP A 17 10.33 -2.10 20.80
CA ASP A 17 11.12 -2.75 19.75
C ASP A 17 10.29 -2.99 18.47
N ARG A 18 8.98 -3.23 18.64
CA ARG A 18 8.06 -3.33 17.50
C ARG A 18 7.93 -2.00 16.75
N GLY A 19 7.98 -0.86 17.44
CA GLY A 19 8.02 0.48 16.85
C GLY A 19 9.30 0.73 16.09
N ILE A 20 10.45 0.39 16.68
CA ILE A 20 11.76 0.46 16.01
C ILE A 20 11.73 -0.39 14.71
N LEU A 21 11.24 -1.63 14.80
CA LEU A 21 11.11 -2.50 13.63
C LEU A 21 10.19 -1.90 12.57
N ALA A 22 9.09 -1.24 12.98
CA ALA A 22 8.19 -0.58 12.02
C ALA A 22 8.92 0.51 11.24
N LEU A 23 9.74 1.34 11.89
CA LEU A 23 10.56 2.37 11.24
C LEU A 23 11.63 1.76 10.32
N VAL A 24 12.35 0.74 10.81
CA VAL A 24 13.38 0.01 10.02
C VAL A 24 12.79 -0.59 8.75
N LEU A 25 11.52 -1.01 8.77
CA LEU A 25 10.82 -1.53 7.58
C LEU A 25 10.25 -0.41 6.70
N LEU A 26 9.84 0.71 7.30
CA LEU A 26 9.25 1.85 6.60
C LEU A 26 10.29 2.65 5.81
N VAL A 27 11.48 2.88 6.37
CA VAL A 27 12.55 3.66 5.73
C VAL A 27 12.88 3.18 4.31
N PRO A 28 13.23 1.90 4.07
CA PRO A 28 13.55 1.45 2.72
C PRO A 28 12.39 1.62 1.74
N SER A 29 11.16 1.35 2.16
CA SER A 29 9.97 1.48 1.32
C SER A 29 9.70 2.94 0.93
N THR A 30 9.93 3.87 1.84
CA THR A 30 9.81 5.31 1.57
C THR A 30 10.91 5.78 0.64
N VAL A 31 12.17 5.41 0.93
CA VAL A 31 13.33 5.76 0.07
C VAL A 31 13.11 5.24 -1.35
N VAL A 32 12.71 3.97 -1.50
CA VAL A 32 12.38 3.38 -2.82
C VAL A 32 11.27 4.17 -3.51
N THR A 33 10.21 4.50 -2.78
CA THR A 33 9.11 5.29 -3.35
C THR A 33 9.57 6.69 -3.76
N LEU A 34 10.50 7.31 -3.05
CA LEU A 34 11.06 8.62 -3.41
C LEU A 34 11.93 8.58 -4.67
N VAL A 35 12.49 7.43 -5.05
CA VAL A 35 13.48 7.36 -6.13
C VAL A 35 13.16 6.40 -7.27
N LYS A 36 12.06 5.67 -7.22
CA LYS A 36 11.68 4.70 -8.27
C LYS A 36 11.21 5.34 -9.59
N LEU A 37 10.92 6.64 -9.60
CA LEU A 37 10.69 7.48 -10.78
C LEU A 37 9.70 6.91 -11.81
N GLY A 38 8.74 6.06 -11.40
CA GLY A 38 7.73 5.48 -12.29
C GLY A 38 8.26 4.52 -13.36
N ILE A 39 9.45 3.96 -13.16
CA ILE A 39 10.12 3.07 -14.14
C ILE A 39 9.30 1.82 -14.41
N ALA A 40 8.63 1.23 -13.42
CA ALA A 40 7.79 0.05 -13.63
C ALA A 40 6.67 0.30 -14.66
N GLN A 41 6.00 1.46 -14.60
CA GLN A 41 4.98 1.87 -15.58
C GLN A 41 5.59 2.13 -16.96
N SER A 42 6.76 2.78 -16.96
CA SER A 42 7.53 3.04 -18.17
C SER A 42 7.90 1.74 -18.89
N ASN A 43 8.32 0.70 -18.16
CA ASN A 43 8.69 -0.60 -18.74
C ASN A 43 7.53 -1.22 -19.52
N VAL A 44 6.32 -1.21 -18.96
CA VAL A 44 5.12 -1.73 -19.63
C VAL A 44 4.86 -0.96 -20.94
N TYR A 45 5.01 0.37 -20.93
CA TYR A 45 4.81 1.20 -22.11
C TYR A 45 5.84 0.93 -23.20
N PHE A 46 7.14 0.86 -22.85
CA PHE A 46 8.20 0.66 -23.84
C PHE A 46 8.21 -0.76 -24.41
N ILE A 47 7.94 -1.78 -23.60
CA ILE A 47 7.89 -3.17 -24.07
C ILE A 47 6.64 -3.40 -24.93
N ASN A 48 5.45 -3.08 -24.46
CA ASN A 48 4.20 -3.43 -25.15
C ASN A 48 3.77 -2.37 -26.17
N GLY A 49 3.98 -1.08 -25.88
CA GLY A 49 3.57 0.02 -26.75
C GLY A 49 4.60 0.34 -27.85
N LYS A 50 5.89 0.46 -27.50
CA LYS A 50 6.98 0.80 -28.44
C LYS A 50 7.71 -0.42 -28.99
N ARG A 51 7.44 -1.63 -28.47
CA ARG A 51 8.09 -2.88 -28.86
C ARG A 51 9.61 -2.85 -28.75
N GLU A 52 10.12 -2.13 -27.74
CA GLU A 52 11.55 -2.16 -27.43
C GLU A 52 11.96 -3.56 -26.92
N PRO A 53 13.22 -4.02 -27.20
CA PRO A 53 13.69 -5.32 -26.75
C PRO A 53 13.67 -5.43 -25.23
N ILE A 54 12.97 -6.45 -24.72
CA ILE A 54 12.71 -6.65 -23.29
C ILE A 54 13.99 -6.85 -22.48
N ASP A 55 15.02 -7.48 -23.06
CA ASP A 55 16.35 -7.68 -22.48
C ASP A 55 17.09 -6.36 -22.25
N GLN A 56 16.96 -5.39 -23.19
CA GLN A 56 17.54 -4.06 -23.05
C GLN A 56 16.83 -3.24 -22.00
N VAL A 57 15.49 -3.30 -21.96
CA VAL A 57 14.68 -2.63 -20.91
C VAL A 57 15.04 -3.19 -19.53
N ALA A 58 15.15 -4.53 -19.39
CA ALA A 58 15.54 -5.19 -18.15
C ALA A 58 16.99 -4.86 -17.74
N SER A 59 17.90 -4.75 -18.70
CA SER A 59 19.31 -4.38 -18.47
C SER A 59 19.42 -2.94 -17.93
N ASN A 60 18.71 -1.98 -18.54
CA ASN A 60 18.61 -0.61 -18.03
C ASN A 60 18.06 -0.58 -16.60
N CYS A 61 17.04 -1.39 -16.31
CA CYS A 61 16.43 -1.48 -14.98
C CYS A 61 17.43 -1.99 -13.93
N ALA A 62 18.21 -3.02 -14.26
CA ALA A 62 19.21 -3.58 -13.35
C ALA A 62 20.32 -2.56 -13.04
N ALA A 63 20.84 -1.89 -14.06
CA ALA A 63 21.88 -0.87 -13.90
C ALA A 63 21.35 0.35 -13.11
N LEU A 64 20.13 0.81 -13.42
CA LEU A 64 19.51 1.94 -12.73
C LEU A 64 19.21 1.62 -11.26
N ALA A 65 18.69 0.42 -10.96
CA ALA A 65 18.41 0.01 -9.59
C ALA A 65 19.65 -0.01 -8.71
N LEU A 66 20.76 -0.53 -9.24
CA LEU A 66 22.05 -0.55 -8.54
C LEU A 66 22.63 0.86 -8.41
N GLY A 67 22.72 1.62 -9.50
CA GLY A 67 23.33 2.95 -9.50
C GLY A 67 22.54 3.94 -8.63
N MET A 68 21.24 4.06 -8.84
CA MET A 68 20.36 4.93 -8.05
C MET A 68 20.26 4.44 -6.60
N GLY A 69 20.14 3.12 -6.40
CA GLY A 69 20.07 2.52 -5.07
C GLY A 69 21.32 2.83 -4.25
N LEU A 70 22.52 2.66 -4.78
CA LEU A 70 23.78 2.98 -4.10
C LEU A 70 23.92 4.49 -3.82
N LEU A 71 23.59 5.33 -4.82
CA LEU A 71 23.64 6.79 -4.66
C LEU A 71 22.74 7.25 -3.50
N VAL A 72 21.51 6.75 -3.44
CA VAL A 72 20.54 7.16 -2.43
C VAL A 72 20.87 6.58 -1.06
N VAL A 73 21.35 5.34 -1.00
CA VAL A 73 21.85 4.75 0.26
C VAL A 73 22.98 5.60 0.83
N THR A 74 23.94 6.01 -0.02
CA THR A 74 25.04 6.89 0.40
C THR A 74 24.52 8.23 0.90
N ALA A 75 23.59 8.86 0.17
CA ALA A 75 22.99 10.13 0.57
C ALA A 75 22.26 10.01 1.92
N VAL A 76 21.37 9.02 2.09
CA VAL A 76 20.64 8.83 3.36
C VAL A 76 21.59 8.52 4.51
N TRP A 77 22.68 7.78 4.26
CA TRP A 77 23.69 7.49 5.26
C TRP A 77 24.48 8.74 5.68
N MET A 78 24.77 9.64 4.75
CA MET A 78 25.43 10.93 5.05
C MET A 78 24.57 11.82 5.95
N PHE A 79 23.25 11.84 5.72
CA PHE A 79 22.30 12.65 6.48
C PHE A 79 21.65 11.90 7.66
N ARG A 80 22.25 10.78 8.13
CA ARG A 80 21.66 9.95 9.22
C ARG A 80 21.54 10.69 10.55
N SER A 81 22.43 11.66 10.84
CA SER A 81 22.39 12.47 12.05
C SER A 81 21.15 13.35 12.11
N GLU A 82 20.79 13.97 11.00
CA GLU A 82 19.60 14.80 10.87
C GLU A 82 18.31 13.99 10.93
N LEU A 83 18.37 12.74 10.45
CA LEU A 83 17.24 11.82 10.51
C LEU A 83 17.05 11.17 11.89
N ALA A 84 18.04 11.26 12.79
CA ALA A 84 17.98 10.59 14.09
C ALA A 84 16.78 11.04 14.96
N SER A 85 16.36 12.30 14.86
CA SER A 85 15.20 12.84 15.56
C SER A 85 13.86 12.23 15.07
N VAL A 86 13.79 11.85 13.79
CA VAL A 86 12.62 11.20 13.16
C VAL A 86 12.67 9.70 13.37
N LEU A 87 13.87 9.12 13.39
CA LEU A 87 14.10 7.66 13.51
C LEU A 87 14.50 7.31 14.95
N GLN A 88 13.73 7.78 15.92
CA GLN A 88 14.02 7.57 17.34
C GLN A 88 14.17 6.08 17.67
N GLY A 89 15.24 5.75 18.39
CA GLY A 89 15.55 4.39 18.80
C GLY A 89 16.11 3.47 17.70
N VAL A 90 16.22 3.94 16.45
CA VAL A 90 16.83 3.16 15.36
C VAL A 90 18.34 3.29 15.43
N GLU A 91 19.02 2.23 15.84
CA GLU A 91 20.48 2.20 15.88
C GLU A 91 21.11 2.18 14.49
N PRO A 92 22.37 2.68 14.34
CA PRO A 92 23.06 2.77 13.05
C PRO A 92 23.16 1.43 12.31
N TRP A 93 23.37 0.31 13.00
CA TRP A 93 23.42 -1.02 12.38
C TRP A 93 22.07 -1.43 11.76
N ALA A 94 20.96 -1.10 12.45
CA ALA A 94 19.61 -1.42 11.96
C ALA A 94 19.26 -0.57 10.72
N LEU A 95 19.65 0.72 10.74
CA LEU A 95 19.54 1.60 9.59
C LEU A 95 20.39 1.12 8.41
N ALA A 96 21.63 0.68 8.64
CA ALA A 96 22.50 0.13 7.60
C ALA A 96 21.88 -1.10 6.93
N LEU A 97 21.34 -2.05 7.71
CA LEU A 97 20.62 -3.23 7.18
C LEU A 97 19.34 -2.84 6.43
N ALA A 98 18.62 -1.83 6.93
CA ALA A 98 17.46 -1.30 6.24
C ALA A 98 17.83 -0.72 4.87
N LEU A 99 18.85 0.11 4.82
CA LEU A 99 19.32 0.77 3.59
C LEU A 99 19.92 -0.21 2.59
N ALA A 100 20.60 -1.27 3.03
CA ALA A 100 21.12 -2.33 2.16
C ALA A 100 20.02 -3.01 1.33
N ARG A 101 18.77 -2.91 1.74
CA ARG A 101 17.61 -3.42 1.01
C ARG A 101 17.16 -2.52 -0.14
N VAL A 102 17.52 -1.23 -0.13
CA VAL A 102 17.02 -0.22 -1.10
C VAL A 102 17.33 -0.60 -2.56
N PRO A 103 18.58 -0.91 -2.95
CA PRO A 103 18.89 -1.31 -4.33
C PRO A 103 18.10 -2.54 -4.77
N LEU A 104 17.90 -3.50 -3.86
CA LEU A 104 17.15 -4.72 -4.13
C LEU A 104 15.66 -4.46 -4.32
N LEU A 105 15.07 -3.62 -3.49
CA LEU A 105 13.66 -3.25 -3.59
C LEU A 105 13.38 -2.40 -4.84
N LEU A 106 14.33 -1.56 -5.28
CA LEU A 106 14.26 -0.87 -6.58
C LEU A 106 14.30 -1.86 -7.73
N LEU A 107 15.22 -2.82 -7.69
CA LEU A 107 15.31 -3.87 -8.69
C LEU A 107 14.03 -4.72 -8.74
N ASP A 108 13.45 -5.02 -7.57
CA ASP A 108 12.18 -5.72 -7.45
C ASP A 108 11.03 -4.98 -8.16
N ASP A 109 10.87 -3.68 -7.86
CA ASP A 109 9.82 -2.83 -8.47
C ASP A 109 10.01 -2.71 -10.00
N TYR A 110 11.24 -2.54 -10.46
CA TYR A 110 11.54 -2.41 -11.89
C TYR A 110 11.34 -3.71 -12.66
N LEU A 111 11.82 -4.84 -12.13
CA LEU A 111 11.60 -6.16 -12.74
C LEU A 111 10.14 -6.60 -12.69
N TYR A 112 9.37 -6.13 -11.70
CA TYR A 112 7.91 -6.32 -11.70
C TYR A 112 7.28 -5.74 -12.97
N GLY A 113 7.61 -4.49 -13.34
CA GLY A 113 7.13 -3.88 -14.58
C GLY A 113 7.52 -4.66 -15.84
N VAL A 114 8.74 -5.20 -15.89
CA VAL A 114 9.23 -6.05 -17.00
C VAL A 114 8.43 -7.35 -17.07
N LEU A 115 8.25 -8.05 -15.95
CA LEU A 115 7.49 -9.30 -15.88
C LEU A 115 6.00 -9.09 -16.17
N GLN A 116 5.44 -7.96 -15.75
CA GLN A 116 4.07 -7.57 -16.07
C GLN A 116 3.89 -7.40 -17.59
N ALA A 117 4.81 -6.70 -18.25
CA ALA A 117 4.81 -6.54 -19.70
C ALA A 117 4.97 -7.87 -20.43
N ALA A 118 5.77 -8.78 -19.89
CA ALA A 118 5.97 -10.15 -20.43
C ALA A 118 4.81 -11.11 -20.12
N GLY A 119 3.75 -10.69 -19.43
CA GLY A 119 2.65 -11.57 -19.01
C GLY A 119 3.05 -12.67 -18.00
N SER A 120 4.24 -12.54 -17.38
CA SER A 120 4.82 -13.57 -16.51
C SER A 120 4.48 -13.35 -15.02
N PHE A 121 3.21 -13.09 -14.71
CA PHE A 121 2.71 -12.84 -13.35
C PHE A 121 2.97 -13.98 -12.36
N ASN A 122 3.00 -15.22 -12.85
CA ASN A 122 3.22 -16.40 -11.99
C ASN A 122 4.58 -16.38 -11.29
N ILE A 123 5.64 -15.90 -11.96
CA ILE A 123 6.99 -15.81 -11.37
C ILE A 123 6.93 -14.82 -10.20
N TYR A 124 6.27 -13.68 -10.40
CA TYR A 124 6.19 -12.65 -9.39
C TYR A 124 5.32 -13.09 -8.20
N ASN A 125 4.13 -13.61 -8.45
CA ASN A 125 3.18 -13.98 -7.40
C ASN A 125 3.64 -15.19 -6.57
N SER A 126 4.15 -16.25 -7.20
CA SER A 126 4.66 -17.43 -6.48
C SER A 126 5.80 -17.07 -5.53
N ARG A 127 6.69 -16.19 -5.96
CA ARG A 127 7.77 -15.66 -5.14
C ARG A 127 7.26 -14.94 -3.88
N LEU A 128 6.25 -14.08 -4.01
CA LEU A 128 5.68 -13.36 -2.87
C LEU A 128 5.12 -14.33 -1.82
N VAL A 129 4.41 -15.36 -2.26
CA VAL A 129 3.85 -16.38 -1.36
C VAL A 129 4.98 -17.14 -0.65
N VAL A 130 5.96 -17.63 -1.39
CA VAL A 130 7.09 -18.40 -0.81
C VAL A 130 7.88 -17.52 0.16
N SER A 131 8.19 -16.28 -0.20
CA SER A 131 8.95 -15.37 0.68
C SER A 131 8.20 -15.08 1.98
N GLU A 132 6.87 -14.99 1.94
CA GLU A 132 6.06 -14.76 3.14
C GLU A 132 6.02 -16.01 4.04
N ILE A 133 5.95 -17.20 3.46
CA ILE A 133 6.05 -18.47 4.20
C ILE A 133 7.43 -18.59 4.86
N VAL A 134 8.51 -18.39 4.11
CA VAL A 134 9.89 -18.46 4.62
C VAL A 134 10.09 -17.44 5.75
N ARG A 135 9.62 -16.20 5.57
CA ARG A 135 9.70 -15.17 6.61
C ARG A 135 8.98 -15.59 7.87
N THR A 136 7.75 -16.11 7.73
CA THR A 136 6.95 -16.56 8.88
C THR A 136 7.66 -17.68 9.63
N VAL A 137 8.18 -18.68 8.92
CA VAL A 137 8.92 -19.80 9.55
C VAL A 137 10.16 -19.29 10.27
N LEU A 138 10.97 -18.44 9.64
CA LEU A 138 12.17 -17.88 10.26
C LEU A 138 11.84 -17.03 11.50
N VAL A 139 10.77 -16.23 11.47
CA VAL A 139 10.31 -15.44 12.62
C VAL A 139 9.82 -16.35 13.74
N VAL A 140 9.06 -17.40 13.44
CA VAL A 140 8.64 -18.41 14.43
C VAL A 140 9.84 -19.05 15.10
N VAL A 141 10.79 -19.56 14.33
CA VAL A 141 11.99 -20.22 14.87
C VAL A 141 12.82 -19.24 15.69
N ALA A 142 13.14 -18.06 15.17
CA ALA A 142 14.01 -17.12 15.87
C ALA A 142 13.40 -16.57 17.17
N LEU A 143 12.11 -16.21 17.16
CA LEU A 143 11.49 -15.53 18.30
C LEU A 143 10.80 -16.49 19.29
N LEU A 144 10.25 -17.60 18.82
CA LEU A 144 9.54 -18.54 19.70
C LEU A 144 10.44 -19.67 20.20
N VAL A 145 11.36 -20.18 19.36
CA VAL A 145 12.24 -21.30 19.72
C VAL A 145 13.57 -20.80 20.28
N LEU A 146 14.23 -19.86 19.58
CA LEU A 146 15.55 -19.35 19.97
C LEU A 146 15.48 -18.12 20.90
N HIS A 147 14.29 -17.58 21.18
CA HIS A 147 14.04 -16.40 22.02
C HIS A 147 14.89 -15.18 21.66
N MET A 148 15.20 -15.00 20.36
CA MET A 148 15.95 -13.86 19.88
C MET A 148 15.07 -12.61 19.81
N GLY A 149 15.69 -11.41 19.94
CA GLY A 149 14.99 -10.12 19.98
C GLY A 149 14.92 -9.39 18.63
N LEU A 150 14.92 -8.04 18.73
CA LEU A 150 14.82 -7.12 17.59
C LEU A 150 15.87 -7.37 16.49
N VAL A 151 17.11 -7.66 16.89
CA VAL A 151 18.22 -7.92 15.95
C VAL A 151 17.86 -9.04 14.97
N ALA A 152 17.37 -10.16 15.48
CA ALA A 152 16.96 -11.28 14.64
C ALA A 152 15.81 -10.90 13.70
N ALA A 153 14.82 -10.14 14.17
CA ALA A 153 13.72 -9.69 13.35
C ALA A 153 14.22 -8.83 12.17
N VAL A 154 15.13 -7.87 12.40
CA VAL A 154 15.71 -7.01 11.36
C VAL A 154 16.53 -7.83 10.35
N VAL A 155 17.39 -8.75 10.87
CA VAL A 155 18.22 -9.62 10.02
C VAL A 155 17.34 -10.53 9.16
N ILE A 156 16.32 -11.17 9.72
CA ILE A 156 15.38 -12.03 8.96
C ILE A 156 14.73 -11.25 7.82
N HIS A 157 14.21 -10.05 8.09
CA HIS A 157 13.62 -9.23 7.03
C HIS A 157 14.62 -8.88 5.93
N THR A 158 15.87 -8.63 6.28
CA THR A 158 16.94 -8.32 5.33
C THR A 158 17.31 -9.56 4.51
N VAL A 159 17.61 -10.68 5.15
CA VAL A 159 17.99 -11.95 4.47
C VAL A 159 16.87 -12.44 3.55
N VAL A 160 15.61 -12.41 4.00
CA VAL A 160 14.47 -12.78 3.17
C VAL A 160 14.33 -11.86 1.96
N THR A 161 14.62 -10.55 2.10
CA THR A 161 14.63 -9.63 0.94
C THR A 161 15.72 -9.99 -0.05
N PHE A 162 16.95 -10.28 0.39
CA PHE A 162 18.05 -10.71 -0.46
C PHE A 162 17.71 -12.02 -1.20
N GLY A 163 17.24 -13.04 -0.48
CA GLY A 163 16.85 -14.34 -1.07
C GLY A 163 15.70 -14.19 -2.08
N ASN A 164 14.72 -13.38 -1.73
CA ASN A 164 13.55 -13.12 -2.56
C ASN A 164 13.91 -12.44 -3.89
N VAL A 165 14.72 -11.37 -3.83
CA VAL A 165 15.15 -10.65 -5.04
C VAL A 165 16.18 -11.46 -5.82
N GLY A 166 17.07 -12.19 -5.13
CA GLY A 166 18.00 -13.13 -5.77
C GLY A 166 17.26 -14.19 -6.60
N TRP A 167 16.22 -14.80 -6.02
CA TRP A 167 15.36 -15.71 -6.77
C TRP A 167 14.68 -15.03 -7.97
N LEU A 168 14.14 -13.81 -7.78
CA LEU A 168 13.53 -13.06 -8.87
C LEU A 168 14.50 -12.83 -10.03
N VAL A 169 15.73 -12.39 -9.73
CA VAL A 169 16.78 -12.17 -10.73
C VAL A 169 17.10 -13.46 -11.50
N VAL A 170 17.31 -14.58 -10.80
CA VAL A 170 17.60 -15.87 -11.42
C VAL A 170 16.43 -16.35 -12.29
N ALA A 171 15.20 -16.28 -11.76
CA ALA A 171 14.02 -16.71 -12.50
C ALA A 171 13.75 -15.84 -13.73
N THR A 172 13.97 -14.52 -13.60
CA THR A 172 13.82 -13.58 -14.73
C THR A 172 14.90 -13.81 -15.79
N ARG A 173 16.17 -13.95 -15.40
CA ARG A 173 17.28 -14.21 -16.34
C ARG A 173 17.13 -15.49 -17.15
N ARG A 174 16.47 -16.52 -16.60
CA ARG A 174 16.19 -17.76 -17.34
C ARG A 174 15.24 -17.56 -18.51
N LYS A 175 14.36 -16.54 -18.45
CA LYS A 175 13.40 -16.22 -19.51
C LYS A 175 13.81 -15.02 -20.36
N ILE A 176 14.40 -14.03 -19.73
CA ILE A 176 14.78 -12.73 -20.29
C ILE A 176 16.23 -12.49 -19.92
N PRO A 177 17.19 -12.81 -20.81
CA PRO A 177 18.60 -12.55 -20.54
C PRO A 177 18.82 -11.04 -20.46
N PHE A 178 19.30 -10.56 -19.31
CA PHE A 178 19.67 -9.16 -19.13
C PHE A 178 21.02 -9.03 -18.46
N THR A 179 21.68 -7.93 -18.70
CA THR A 179 23.02 -7.60 -18.23
C THR A 179 23.00 -6.25 -17.51
N LEU A 180 24.16 -5.68 -17.23
CA LEU A 180 24.27 -4.30 -16.75
C LEU A 180 24.61 -3.31 -17.89
N HIS A 181 24.46 -3.75 -19.15
CA HIS A 181 24.71 -2.88 -20.30
C HIS A 181 23.60 -1.86 -20.48
N VAL A 182 23.94 -0.58 -20.38
CA VAL A 182 22.99 0.54 -20.42
C VAL A 182 22.86 1.10 -21.83
N LYS A 183 21.65 1.05 -22.39
CA LYS A 183 21.29 1.80 -23.60
C LYS A 183 20.81 3.20 -23.18
N ARG A 184 21.72 4.18 -23.12
CA ARG A 184 21.46 5.52 -22.60
C ARG A 184 20.24 6.22 -23.19
N GLY A 185 20.08 6.14 -24.54
CA GLY A 185 18.92 6.76 -25.22
C GLY A 185 17.59 6.20 -24.73
N LEU A 186 17.48 4.88 -24.58
CA LEU A 186 16.28 4.24 -24.06
C LEU A 186 16.08 4.56 -22.57
N LEU A 187 17.14 4.57 -21.76
CA LEU A 187 17.08 4.89 -20.34
C LEU A 187 16.53 6.31 -20.11
N LEU A 188 17.00 7.31 -20.84
CA LEU A 188 16.50 8.68 -20.75
C LEU A 188 15.02 8.79 -21.10
N GLN A 189 14.58 8.07 -22.13
CA GLN A 189 13.16 7.99 -22.51
C GLN A 189 12.31 7.33 -21.40
N GLN A 190 12.80 6.22 -20.80
CA GLN A 190 12.15 5.55 -19.68
C GLN A 190 12.00 6.50 -18.48
N LEU A 191 13.05 7.24 -18.13
CA LEU A 191 13.03 8.23 -17.04
C LEU A 191 12.05 9.37 -17.34
N ALA A 192 12.08 9.94 -18.54
CA ALA A 192 11.19 11.05 -18.93
C ALA A 192 9.72 10.64 -18.91
N PHE A 193 9.40 9.42 -19.36
CA PHE A 193 8.04 8.89 -19.32
C PHE A 193 7.61 8.59 -17.87
N GLY A 194 8.47 7.90 -17.11
CA GLY A 194 8.19 7.51 -15.74
C GLY A 194 7.94 8.71 -14.84
N LEU A 195 8.73 9.77 -14.96
CA LEU A 195 8.62 10.97 -14.14
C LEU A 195 7.24 11.66 -14.26
N LYS A 196 6.59 11.59 -15.43
CA LYS A 196 5.25 12.16 -15.62
C LYS A 196 4.18 11.51 -14.76
N SER A 197 4.26 10.18 -14.57
CA SER A 197 3.30 9.43 -13.76
C SER A 197 3.69 9.35 -12.28
N TYR A 198 4.89 9.78 -11.96
CA TYR A 198 5.49 9.61 -10.64
C TYR A 198 4.94 10.54 -9.57
N VAL A 199 4.59 11.79 -9.93
CA VAL A 199 4.10 12.81 -8.98
C VAL A 199 2.90 12.31 -8.18
N GLN A 200 1.95 11.67 -8.83
CA GLN A 200 0.78 11.10 -8.15
C GLN A 200 1.17 10.00 -7.14
N THR A 201 2.10 9.13 -7.52
CA THR A 201 2.59 8.05 -6.63
C THR A 201 3.28 8.62 -5.40
N LEU A 202 4.11 9.65 -5.59
CA LEU A 202 4.81 10.34 -4.51
C LEU A 202 3.84 11.00 -3.53
N THR A 203 2.88 11.77 -4.06
CA THR A 203 1.86 12.45 -3.25
C THR A 203 1.04 11.43 -2.44
N SER A 204 0.62 10.33 -3.08
CA SER A 204 -0.14 9.27 -2.40
C SER A 204 0.66 8.59 -1.30
N HIS A 205 1.95 8.30 -1.55
CA HIS A 205 2.81 7.68 -0.52
C HIS A 205 3.05 8.64 0.66
N ALA A 206 3.33 9.91 0.37
CA ALA A 206 3.50 10.92 1.41
C ALA A 206 2.23 11.05 2.26
N LEU A 207 1.06 11.10 1.63
CA LEU A 207 -0.22 11.19 2.33
C LEU A 207 -0.49 9.98 3.25
N LEU A 208 -0.06 8.78 2.85
CA LEU A 208 -0.30 7.54 3.60
C LEU A 208 0.76 7.23 4.65
N ARG A 209 1.89 7.93 4.69
CA ARG A 209 3.05 7.54 5.53
C ARG A 209 3.69 8.67 6.31
N SER A 210 3.43 9.94 5.97
CA SER A 210 4.01 11.09 6.69
C SER A 210 3.63 11.11 8.16
N ASP A 211 2.40 10.73 8.47
CA ASP A 211 1.87 10.65 9.83
C ASP A 211 2.65 9.68 10.73
N VAL A 212 3.07 8.52 10.21
CA VAL A 212 3.88 7.54 10.96
C VAL A 212 5.24 8.13 11.34
N TYR A 213 5.87 8.88 10.44
CA TYR A 213 7.13 9.56 10.75
C TYR A 213 6.94 10.69 11.76
N MET A 214 5.85 11.44 11.65
CA MET A 214 5.51 12.51 12.59
C MET A 214 5.19 11.95 13.98
N VAL A 215 4.45 10.84 14.06
CA VAL A 215 4.24 10.12 15.34
C VAL A 215 5.56 9.66 15.94
N SER A 216 6.47 9.11 15.13
CA SER A 216 7.80 8.73 15.61
C SER A 216 8.59 9.92 16.16
N TYR A 217 8.56 11.03 15.44
CA TYR A 217 9.27 12.25 15.83
C TYR A 217 8.76 12.84 17.15
N PHE A 218 7.43 12.96 17.32
CA PHE A 218 6.83 13.61 18.48
C PHE A 218 6.64 12.69 19.69
N LEU A 219 6.37 11.38 19.47
CA LEU A 219 5.93 10.48 20.53
C LEU A 219 6.86 9.27 20.74
N GLY A 220 7.74 9.00 19.78
CA GLY A 220 8.72 7.93 19.87
C GLY A 220 8.24 6.54 19.43
N PRO A 221 9.09 5.49 19.63
CA PRO A 221 8.88 4.18 19.02
C PRO A 221 7.63 3.43 19.51
N ALA A 222 7.31 3.48 20.80
CA ALA A 222 6.16 2.75 21.34
C ALA A 222 4.84 3.23 20.74
N ASP A 223 4.64 4.55 20.65
CA ASP A 223 3.45 5.15 20.04
C ASP A 223 3.43 4.91 18.53
N THR A 224 4.60 4.87 17.88
CA THR A 224 4.72 4.45 16.47
C THR A 224 4.24 3.03 16.26
N ALA A 225 4.53 2.10 17.18
CA ALA A 225 4.00 0.74 17.12
C ALA A 225 2.48 0.70 17.25
N PHE A 226 1.92 1.43 18.23
CA PHE A 226 0.46 1.52 18.44
C PHE A 226 -0.24 2.11 17.22
N TYR A 227 0.26 3.22 16.71
CA TYR A 227 -0.31 3.89 15.55
C TYR A 227 -0.23 3.04 14.27
N SER A 228 0.95 2.47 13.99
CA SER A 228 1.15 1.57 12.84
C SER A 228 0.25 0.34 12.89
N LEU A 229 -0.04 -0.17 14.10
CA LEU A 229 -0.96 -1.29 14.27
C LEU A 229 -2.41 -0.87 13.95
N SER A 230 -2.86 0.29 14.43
CA SER A 230 -4.18 0.85 14.07
C SER A 230 -4.34 1.03 12.59
N LEU A 231 -3.34 1.64 11.92
CA LEU A 231 -3.34 1.81 10.46
C LEU A 231 -3.47 0.47 9.75
N ARG A 232 -2.81 -0.58 10.26
CA ARG A 232 -2.88 -1.91 9.65
C ARG A 232 -4.29 -2.48 9.61
N PHE A 233 -5.08 -2.30 10.69
CA PHE A 233 -6.49 -2.70 10.70
C PHE A 233 -7.32 -1.90 9.69
N THR A 234 -7.07 -0.60 9.58
CA THR A 234 -7.76 0.27 8.64
C THR A 234 -7.40 -0.07 7.18
N GLU A 235 -6.12 -0.32 6.91
CA GLU A 235 -5.62 -0.72 5.58
C GLU A 235 -6.29 -2.01 5.09
N MET A 236 -6.54 -2.98 5.97
CA MET A 236 -7.24 -4.22 5.59
C MET A 236 -8.64 -3.95 5.00
N VAL A 237 -9.35 -2.96 5.52
CA VAL A 237 -10.67 -2.58 4.97
C VAL A 237 -10.50 -1.81 3.66
N LEU A 238 -9.45 -1.00 3.53
CA LEU A 238 -9.17 -0.23 2.31
C LEU A 238 -8.76 -1.10 1.11
N GLU A 239 -8.41 -2.37 1.30
CA GLU A 239 -8.23 -3.32 0.19
C GLU A 239 -9.52 -3.50 -0.62
N ILE A 240 -10.71 -3.38 0.01
CA ILE A 240 -12.01 -3.48 -0.68
C ILE A 240 -12.16 -2.38 -1.76
N PRO A 241 -12.06 -1.07 -1.43
CA PRO A 241 -12.18 -0.03 -2.44
C PRO A 241 -11.05 -0.06 -3.47
N GLN A 242 -9.84 -0.52 -3.12
CA GLN A 242 -8.74 -0.68 -4.08
C GLN A 242 -9.07 -1.75 -5.14
N ALA A 243 -9.56 -2.91 -4.71
CA ALA A 243 -9.96 -4.00 -5.60
C ALA A 243 -11.12 -3.59 -6.52
N VAL A 244 -12.18 -2.98 -5.95
CA VAL A 244 -13.32 -2.47 -6.72
C VAL A 244 -12.87 -1.38 -7.69
N GLY A 245 -12.01 -0.45 -7.23
CA GLY A 245 -11.48 0.64 -8.03
C GLY A 245 -10.70 0.17 -9.26
N LEU A 246 -9.93 -0.90 -9.13
CA LEU A 246 -9.20 -1.48 -10.26
C LEU A 246 -10.15 -2.04 -11.33
N VAL A 247 -11.16 -2.80 -10.92
CA VAL A 247 -12.16 -3.38 -11.83
C VAL A 247 -13.00 -2.29 -12.51
N ILE A 248 -13.42 -1.29 -11.72
CA ILE A 248 -14.24 -0.19 -12.24
C ILE A 248 -13.47 0.65 -13.24
N TYR A 249 -12.20 0.96 -12.99
CA TYR A 249 -11.34 1.72 -13.88
C TYR A 249 -11.31 1.14 -15.30
N LEU A 250 -11.10 -0.19 -15.39
CA LEU A 250 -11.07 -0.88 -16.69
C LEU A 250 -12.42 -0.79 -17.43
N LYS A 251 -13.54 -0.83 -16.70
CA LYS A 251 -14.88 -0.69 -17.27
C LYS A 251 -15.14 0.76 -17.73
N LEU A 252 -14.83 1.74 -16.87
CA LEU A 252 -15.07 3.15 -17.17
C LEU A 252 -14.30 3.64 -18.40
N ALA A 253 -13.08 3.13 -18.60
CA ALA A 253 -12.26 3.49 -19.76
C ALA A 253 -12.85 3.05 -21.12
N ALA A 254 -13.82 2.11 -21.11
CA ALA A 254 -14.47 1.59 -22.31
C ALA A 254 -15.90 2.13 -22.54
N LEU A 255 -16.43 2.97 -21.63
CA LEU A 255 -17.81 3.42 -21.67
C LEU A 255 -17.96 4.86 -22.21
N PRO A 256 -19.12 5.18 -22.81
CA PRO A 256 -19.49 6.57 -23.10
C PRO A 256 -19.65 7.41 -21.83
N GLU A 257 -19.40 8.70 -21.93
CA GLU A 257 -19.37 9.64 -20.79
C GLU A 257 -20.64 9.60 -19.92
N ALA A 258 -21.82 9.52 -20.56
CA ALA A 258 -23.10 9.45 -19.85
C ALA A 258 -23.24 8.21 -18.94
N GLU A 259 -22.66 7.09 -19.32
CA GLU A 259 -22.69 5.85 -18.54
C GLU A 259 -21.62 5.82 -17.43
N ILE A 260 -20.50 6.56 -17.63
CA ILE A 260 -19.42 6.68 -16.63
C ILE A 260 -19.98 7.20 -15.31
N HIS A 261 -20.76 8.27 -15.32
CA HIS A 261 -21.31 8.87 -14.11
C HIS A 261 -22.23 7.92 -13.34
N ARG A 262 -23.13 7.23 -14.06
CA ARG A 262 -24.07 6.28 -13.43
C ARG A 262 -23.32 5.10 -12.79
N LEU A 263 -22.36 4.53 -13.49
CA LEU A 263 -21.58 3.40 -13.00
C LEU A 263 -20.68 3.81 -11.82
N THR A 264 -20.08 5.01 -11.87
CA THR A 264 -19.28 5.58 -10.77
C THR A 264 -20.12 5.77 -9.51
N ALA A 265 -21.32 6.36 -9.62
CA ALA A 265 -22.22 6.54 -8.48
C ALA A 265 -22.63 5.19 -7.85
N GLN A 266 -22.95 4.19 -8.67
CA GLN A 266 -23.23 2.83 -8.18
C GLN A 266 -22.02 2.21 -7.47
N ALA A 267 -20.82 2.40 -8.03
CA ALA A 267 -19.59 1.88 -7.42
C ALA A 267 -19.30 2.59 -6.08
N CYS A 268 -19.47 3.90 -5.98
CA CYS A 268 -19.32 4.63 -4.71
C CYS A 268 -20.26 4.08 -3.64
N ARG A 269 -21.57 3.95 -3.92
CA ARG A 269 -22.55 3.43 -2.94
C ARG A 269 -22.23 2.02 -2.48
N ARG A 270 -21.94 1.11 -3.42
CA ARG A 270 -21.64 -0.29 -3.12
C ARG A 270 -20.35 -0.43 -2.35
N THR A 271 -19.31 0.32 -2.72
CA THR A 271 -18.04 0.33 -2.01
C THR A 271 -18.19 0.92 -0.62
N LEU A 272 -18.94 2.02 -0.48
CA LEU A 272 -19.22 2.65 0.80
C LEU A 272 -19.96 1.70 1.75
N LEU A 273 -20.93 0.93 1.25
CA LEU A 273 -21.65 -0.08 2.04
C LEU A 273 -20.71 -1.17 2.54
N LEU A 274 -19.90 -1.77 1.66
CA LEU A 274 -18.95 -2.83 2.03
C LEU A 274 -17.88 -2.33 2.99
N THR A 275 -17.29 -1.17 2.68
CA THR A 275 -16.28 -0.54 3.56
C THR A 275 -16.91 -0.15 4.89
N GLY A 276 -18.15 0.36 4.88
CA GLY A 276 -18.89 0.73 6.08
C GLY A 276 -19.14 -0.45 7.01
N LEU A 277 -19.48 -1.62 6.47
CA LEU A 277 -19.60 -2.86 7.25
C LEU A 277 -18.24 -3.27 7.84
N GLY A 278 -17.17 -3.25 7.04
CA GLY A 278 -15.83 -3.55 7.52
C GLY A 278 -15.35 -2.58 8.61
N VAL A 279 -15.59 -1.30 8.42
CA VAL A 279 -15.30 -0.23 9.40
C VAL A 279 -16.10 -0.42 10.69
N ALA A 280 -17.40 -0.74 10.60
CA ALA A 280 -18.23 -1.01 11.79
C ALA A 280 -17.68 -2.20 12.58
N VAL A 281 -17.29 -3.28 11.91
CA VAL A 281 -16.66 -4.43 12.55
C VAL A 281 -15.35 -4.03 13.25
N ILE A 282 -14.49 -3.27 12.59
CA ILE A 282 -13.23 -2.82 13.20
C ILE A 282 -13.47 -1.84 14.34
N ALA A 283 -14.41 -0.91 14.22
CA ALA A 283 -14.70 0.05 15.28
C ALA A 283 -15.21 -0.63 16.55
N VAL A 284 -16.06 -1.66 16.42
CA VAL A 284 -16.65 -2.39 17.55
C VAL A 284 -15.69 -3.45 18.11
N PHE A 285 -15.14 -4.28 17.24
CA PHE A 285 -14.35 -5.43 17.66
C PHE A 285 -12.83 -5.20 17.63
N GLY A 286 -12.36 -4.14 16.93
CA GLY A 286 -10.93 -3.85 16.76
C GLY A 286 -10.15 -3.75 18.07
N PRO A 287 -10.59 -2.96 19.08
CA PRO A 287 -9.89 -2.88 20.36
C PRO A 287 -9.80 -4.23 21.07
N TYR A 288 -10.86 -5.04 20.98
CA TYR A 288 -10.85 -6.39 21.54
C TYR A 288 -9.91 -7.32 20.76
N LEU A 289 -9.95 -7.30 19.43
CA LEU A 289 -9.05 -8.09 18.58
C LEU A 289 -7.59 -7.70 18.77
N ILE A 290 -7.29 -6.42 18.96
CA ILE A 290 -5.93 -5.96 19.27
C ILE A 290 -5.44 -6.58 20.56
N THR A 291 -6.21 -6.52 21.63
CA THR A 291 -5.81 -7.07 22.92
C THR A 291 -5.73 -8.59 22.89
N LEU A 292 -6.64 -9.26 22.17
CA LEU A 292 -6.66 -10.72 22.03
C LEU A 292 -5.44 -11.23 21.24
N TRP A 293 -5.13 -10.60 20.11
CA TRP A 293 -4.07 -11.07 19.22
C TRP A 293 -2.69 -10.57 19.62
N TYR A 294 -2.58 -9.29 19.98
CA TYR A 294 -1.29 -8.63 20.25
C TYR A 294 -0.95 -8.54 21.73
N GLY A 295 -1.92 -8.73 22.62
CA GLY A 295 -1.78 -8.67 24.05
C GLY A 295 -2.15 -7.31 24.67
N ARG A 296 -2.33 -7.27 25.99
CA ARG A 296 -2.78 -6.08 26.74
C ARG A 296 -1.86 -4.87 26.59
N ALA A 297 -0.56 -5.10 26.37
CA ALA A 297 0.42 -4.02 26.14
C ALA A 297 0.08 -3.16 24.90
N TYR A 298 -0.68 -3.70 23.95
CA TYR A 298 -1.11 -3.00 22.74
C TYR A 298 -2.51 -2.38 22.83
N ALA A 299 -3.16 -2.42 23.99
CA ALA A 299 -4.46 -1.79 24.18
C ALA A 299 -4.53 -0.31 23.71
N PRO A 300 -3.48 0.53 23.89
CA PRO A 300 -3.48 1.90 23.39
C PRO A 300 -3.71 2.02 21.87
N ALA A 301 -3.33 1.01 21.08
CA ALA A 301 -3.55 1.01 19.63
C ALA A 301 -5.04 0.96 19.24
N GLY A 302 -5.94 0.62 20.14
CA GLY A 302 -7.37 0.68 19.93
C GLY A 302 -7.95 2.11 19.93
N ARG A 303 -7.27 3.06 20.58
CA ARG A 303 -7.77 4.44 20.74
C ARG A 303 -7.95 5.22 19.43
N PRO A 304 -7.01 5.18 18.46
CA PRO A 304 -7.16 5.89 17.20
C PRO A 304 -8.12 5.21 16.21
N LEU A 305 -8.51 3.93 16.40
CA LEU A 305 -9.33 3.18 15.45
C LEU A 305 -10.64 3.85 15.03
N PRO A 306 -11.45 4.46 15.92
CA PRO A 306 -12.70 5.11 15.51
C PRO A 306 -12.46 6.23 14.48
N TRP A 307 -11.42 7.04 14.69
CA TRP A 307 -11.06 8.11 13.77
C TRP A 307 -10.46 7.58 12.46
N ALA A 308 -9.57 6.60 12.55
CA ALA A 308 -9.04 5.92 11.38
C ALA A 308 -10.16 5.27 10.54
N ALA A 309 -11.21 4.77 11.19
CA ALA A 309 -12.40 4.23 10.57
C ALA A 309 -13.19 5.28 9.75
N VAL A 310 -13.37 6.49 10.30
CA VAL A 310 -13.97 7.63 9.58
C VAL A 310 -13.12 7.98 8.35
N GLY A 311 -11.81 8.06 8.50
CA GLY A 311 -10.89 8.30 7.39
C GLY A 311 -10.98 7.24 6.30
N ALA A 312 -11.15 5.96 6.67
CA ALA A 312 -11.31 4.86 5.71
C ALA A 312 -12.60 4.96 4.90
N LEU A 313 -13.71 5.40 5.52
CA LEU A 313 -14.96 5.64 4.79
C LEU A 313 -14.80 6.73 3.73
N ALA A 314 -14.23 7.86 4.09
CA ALA A 314 -13.93 8.94 3.15
C ALA A 314 -12.99 8.48 2.03
N MET A 315 -11.92 7.75 2.40
CA MET A 315 -10.95 7.23 1.44
C MET A 315 -11.55 6.20 0.49
N SER A 316 -12.57 5.45 0.90
CA SER A 316 -13.24 4.48 0.03
C SER A 316 -13.94 5.14 -1.17
N VAL A 317 -14.61 6.25 -0.94
CA VAL A 317 -15.25 7.05 -2.01
C VAL A 317 -14.18 7.77 -2.83
N PHE A 318 -13.18 8.36 -2.17
CA PHE A 318 -12.05 9.03 -2.82
C PHE A 318 -11.37 8.12 -3.86
N VAL A 319 -11.10 6.86 -3.53
CA VAL A 319 -10.48 5.89 -4.45
C VAL A 319 -11.34 5.69 -5.70
N ILE A 320 -12.65 5.51 -5.57
CA ILE A 320 -13.54 5.31 -6.72
C ILE A 320 -13.61 6.55 -7.59
N LEU A 321 -13.77 7.75 -7.00
CA LEU A 321 -13.80 9.01 -7.73
C LEU A 321 -12.47 9.28 -8.46
N THR A 322 -11.33 8.98 -7.81
CA THR A 322 -10.01 9.09 -8.43
C THR A 322 -9.91 8.23 -9.70
N ARG A 323 -10.46 7.01 -9.70
CA ARG A 323 -10.50 6.13 -10.88
C ARG A 323 -11.40 6.70 -11.98
N ALA A 324 -12.52 7.31 -11.64
CA ALA A 324 -13.41 7.95 -12.59
C ALA A 324 -12.72 9.15 -13.27
N PHE A 325 -12.12 10.07 -12.53
CA PHE A 325 -11.37 11.19 -13.12
C PHE A 325 -10.17 10.73 -13.96
N THR A 326 -9.48 9.68 -13.52
CA THR A 326 -8.36 9.11 -14.28
C THR A 326 -8.83 8.50 -15.60
N SER A 327 -9.99 7.79 -15.63
CA SER A 327 -10.53 7.21 -16.86
C SER A 327 -10.96 8.27 -17.90
N GLN A 328 -11.31 9.46 -17.43
CA GLN A 328 -11.66 10.63 -18.26
C GLN A 328 -10.46 11.52 -18.62
N ASN A 329 -9.22 11.06 -18.33
CA ASN A 329 -7.98 11.84 -18.52
C ASN A 329 -7.92 13.18 -17.73
N ARG A 330 -8.63 13.27 -16.61
CA ARG A 330 -8.71 14.45 -15.72
C ARG A 330 -7.89 14.28 -14.46
N GLN A 331 -6.68 13.77 -14.59
CA GLN A 331 -5.79 13.46 -13.45
C GLN A 331 -5.41 14.70 -12.63
N GLN A 332 -5.48 15.90 -13.21
CA GLN A 332 -5.17 17.16 -12.52
C GLN A 332 -6.07 17.35 -11.27
N VAL A 333 -7.34 16.96 -11.34
CA VAL A 333 -8.28 17.06 -10.21
C VAL A 333 -7.80 16.17 -9.05
N ASN A 334 -7.32 14.97 -9.36
CA ASN A 334 -6.77 14.04 -8.37
C ASN A 334 -5.50 14.58 -7.72
N ILE A 335 -4.61 15.20 -8.53
CA ILE A 335 -3.36 15.79 -8.03
C ILE A 335 -3.65 16.94 -7.07
N VAL A 336 -4.56 17.85 -7.45
CA VAL A 336 -4.96 18.99 -6.60
C VAL A 336 -5.55 18.47 -5.28
N ALA A 337 -6.49 17.54 -5.33
CA ALA A 337 -7.08 16.95 -4.13
C ALA A 337 -6.05 16.26 -3.24
N GLY A 338 -5.11 15.50 -3.84
CA GLY A 338 -4.04 14.82 -3.12
C GLY A 338 -3.05 15.80 -2.45
N VAL A 339 -2.65 16.85 -3.13
CA VAL A 339 -1.73 17.88 -2.58
C VAL A 339 -2.40 18.65 -1.44
N LEU A 340 -3.67 19.03 -1.59
CA LEU A 340 -4.42 19.69 -0.52
C LEU A 340 -4.62 18.77 0.68
N ALA A 341 -4.93 17.50 0.44
CA ALA A 341 -5.02 16.50 1.50
C ALA A 341 -3.69 16.34 2.26
N LEU A 342 -2.57 16.22 1.54
CA LEU A 342 -1.25 16.10 2.15
C LEU A 342 -0.88 17.36 2.95
N GLY A 343 -1.08 18.54 2.37
CA GLY A 343 -0.77 19.81 3.06
C GLY A 343 -1.59 19.99 4.32
N SER A 344 -2.91 19.76 4.25
CA SER A 344 -3.79 19.82 5.42
C SER A 344 -3.44 18.74 6.45
N ASN A 345 -3.13 17.51 6.04
CA ASN A 345 -2.73 16.42 6.92
C ASN A 345 -1.47 16.77 7.71
N VAL A 346 -0.42 17.24 7.02
CA VAL A 346 0.83 17.65 7.68
C VAL A 346 0.61 18.80 8.64
N ALA A 347 -0.11 19.86 8.22
CA ALA A 347 -0.40 21.02 9.07
C ALA A 347 -1.18 20.65 10.33
N MET A 348 -2.20 19.77 10.19
CA MET A 348 -2.99 19.31 11.32
C MET A 348 -2.19 18.38 12.24
N ASN A 349 -1.38 17.51 11.70
CA ASN A 349 -0.52 16.61 12.48
C ASN A 349 0.51 17.38 13.34
N LEU A 350 1.07 18.50 12.84
CA LEU A 350 1.99 19.35 13.60
C LEU A 350 1.36 19.90 14.87
N TYR A 351 0.04 20.14 14.87
CA TYR A 351 -0.70 20.62 16.03
C TYR A 351 -1.31 19.49 16.86
N MET A 352 -1.95 18.52 16.21
CA MET A 352 -2.76 17.51 16.88
C MET A 352 -1.96 16.38 17.50
N ILE A 353 -0.79 16.00 16.94
CA ILE A 353 0.04 14.94 17.53
C ILE A 353 0.61 15.39 18.89
N PRO A 354 1.23 16.56 19.03
CA PRO A 354 1.73 17.02 20.33
C PRO A 354 0.66 17.18 21.41
N THR A 355 -0.59 17.51 21.02
CA THR A 355 -1.68 17.80 21.96
C THR A 355 -2.53 16.57 22.30
N MET A 356 -2.74 15.67 21.34
CA MET A 356 -3.69 14.54 21.45
C MET A 356 -3.05 13.17 21.20
N GLY A 357 -1.72 13.14 20.99
CA GLY A 357 -1.00 11.89 20.74
C GLY A 357 -1.42 11.19 19.45
N ILE A 358 -1.39 9.84 19.46
CA ILE A 358 -1.76 9.01 18.30
C ILE A 358 -3.23 9.17 17.88
N VAL A 359 -4.10 9.60 18.78
CA VAL A 359 -5.50 9.91 18.45
C VAL A 359 -5.55 11.16 17.58
N GLY A 360 -4.74 12.18 17.90
CA GLY A 360 -4.59 13.38 17.10
C GLY A 360 -4.13 13.08 15.67
N ALA A 361 -3.17 12.17 15.50
CA ALA A 361 -2.74 11.73 14.19
C ALA A 361 -3.88 11.10 13.38
N ALA A 362 -4.67 10.21 13.98
CA ALA A 362 -5.82 9.59 13.33
C ALA A 362 -6.92 10.59 12.98
N MET A 363 -7.18 11.58 13.85
CA MET A 363 -8.12 12.67 13.60
C MET A 363 -7.67 13.55 12.43
N ALA A 364 -6.40 13.97 12.41
CA ALA A 364 -5.82 14.75 11.32
C ALA A 364 -5.97 14.01 9.98
N THR A 365 -5.68 12.72 9.97
CA THR A 365 -5.83 11.86 8.78
C THR A 365 -7.29 11.74 8.36
N ALA A 366 -8.22 11.52 9.30
CA ALA A 366 -9.64 11.42 9.00
C ALA A 366 -10.20 12.73 8.39
N ILE A 367 -9.83 13.87 8.95
CA ILE A 367 -10.27 15.19 8.45
C ILE A 367 -9.68 15.45 7.06
N SER A 368 -8.39 15.20 6.87
CA SER A 368 -7.71 15.42 5.58
C SER A 368 -8.27 14.53 4.47
N TYR A 369 -8.53 13.25 4.75
CA TYR A 369 -9.15 12.34 3.80
C TYR A 369 -10.59 12.72 3.48
N SER A 370 -11.34 13.17 4.49
CA SER A 370 -12.71 13.67 4.31
C SER A 370 -12.73 14.93 3.46
N ALA A 371 -11.84 15.88 3.71
CA ALA A 371 -11.72 17.11 2.92
C ALA A 371 -11.37 16.81 1.44
N ALA A 372 -10.41 15.91 1.20
CA ALA A 372 -10.05 15.48 -0.15
C ALA A 372 -11.21 14.77 -0.85
N CYS A 373 -11.93 13.90 -0.14
CA CYS A 373 -13.11 13.21 -0.65
C CYS A 373 -14.22 14.20 -1.02
N LEU A 374 -14.49 15.17 -0.15
CA LEU A 374 -15.50 16.21 -0.39
C LEU A 374 -15.13 17.09 -1.59
N LEU A 375 -13.86 17.40 -1.76
CA LEU A 375 -13.39 18.15 -2.93
C LEU A 375 -13.61 17.37 -4.24
N LEU A 376 -13.21 16.10 -4.29
CA LEU A 376 -13.48 15.26 -5.47
C LEU A 376 -14.97 15.06 -5.70
N MET A 377 -15.76 14.89 -4.62
CA MET A 377 -17.21 14.77 -4.70
C MET A 377 -17.84 16.04 -5.28
N PHE A 378 -17.38 17.21 -4.85
CA PHE A 378 -17.86 18.49 -5.38
C PHE A 378 -17.65 18.58 -6.89
N PHE A 379 -16.44 18.33 -7.38
CA PHE A 379 -16.18 18.33 -8.83
C PHE A 379 -16.99 17.26 -9.56
N TYR A 380 -17.13 16.07 -8.99
CA TYR A 380 -17.90 15.00 -9.57
C TYR A 380 -19.41 15.35 -9.69
N LEU A 381 -19.99 15.96 -8.67
CA LEU A 381 -21.41 16.38 -8.70
C LEU A 381 -21.66 17.49 -9.70
N LEU A 382 -20.72 18.42 -9.87
CA LEU A 382 -20.81 19.46 -10.90
C LEU A 382 -20.81 18.86 -12.31
N ASP A 383 -19.96 17.88 -12.57
CA ASP A 383 -19.82 17.23 -13.88
C ASP A 383 -21.01 16.31 -14.18
N SER A 384 -21.40 15.48 -13.21
CA SER A 384 -22.41 14.44 -13.40
C SER A 384 -23.85 14.95 -13.34
N ARG A 385 -24.07 16.13 -12.74
CA ARG A 385 -25.38 16.68 -12.40
C ARG A 385 -26.24 15.76 -11.51
N LEU A 386 -25.63 14.77 -10.86
CA LEU A 386 -26.28 13.88 -9.91
C LEU A 386 -26.38 14.56 -8.55
N SER A 387 -27.38 14.15 -7.75
CA SER A 387 -27.48 14.57 -6.35
C SER A 387 -26.50 13.78 -5.46
N LEU A 388 -26.09 14.39 -4.35
CA LEU A 388 -25.24 13.70 -3.35
C LEU A 388 -25.88 12.40 -2.86
N SER A 389 -27.20 12.38 -2.68
CA SER A 389 -27.97 11.21 -2.27
C SER A 389 -27.85 10.05 -3.26
N GLU A 390 -27.73 10.34 -4.55
CA GLU A 390 -27.56 9.32 -5.59
C GLU A 390 -26.17 8.66 -5.56
N VAL A 391 -25.18 9.33 -5.00
CA VAL A 391 -23.79 8.84 -4.92
C VAL A 391 -23.52 8.13 -3.59
N VAL A 392 -24.14 8.57 -2.50
CA VAL A 392 -23.83 8.11 -1.13
C VAL A 392 -24.90 7.17 -0.57
N LEU A 393 -26.19 7.44 -0.81
CA LEU A 393 -27.27 6.66 -0.19
C LEU A 393 -27.49 5.32 -0.90
N VAL A 394 -27.47 4.26 -0.13
CA VAL A 394 -27.72 2.89 -0.60
C VAL A 394 -29.14 2.78 -1.17
N LYS A 395 -29.26 2.25 -2.38
CA LYS A 395 -30.55 2.01 -3.05
C LYS A 395 -30.94 0.52 -2.94
N PRO A 396 -32.25 0.18 -3.05
CA PRO A 396 -32.69 -1.22 -3.01
C PRO A 396 -31.98 -2.14 -4.03
N ASP A 397 -31.61 -1.57 -5.18
CA ASP A 397 -30.89 -2.33 -6.22
C ASP A 397 -29.46 -2.70 -5.80
N ASP A 398 -28.82 -1.89 -4.94
CA ASP A 398 -27.49 -2.21 -4.41
C ASP A 398 -27.58 -3.41 -3.43
N LEU A 399 -28.64 -3.46 -2.61
CA LEU A 399 -28.90 -4.61 -1.72
C LEU A 399 -29.23 -5.88 -2.50
N ARG A 400 -30.05 -5.76 -3.56
CA ARG A 400 -30.36 -6.89 -4.47
C ARG A 400 -29.11 -7.42 -5.15
N PHE A 401 -28.20 -6.54 -5.56
CA PHE A 401 -26.91 -6.94 -6.15
C PHE A 401 -26.08 -7.77 -5.17
N PHE A 402 -25.95 -7.35 -3.91
CA PHE A 402 -25.21 -8.12 -2.90
C PHE A 402 -25.90 -9.45 -2.57
N TRP A 403 -27.20 -9.45 -2.48
CA TRP A 403 -27.96 -10.68 -2.27
C TRP A 403 -27.74 -11.71 -3.40
N GLN A 404 -27.78 -11.24 -4.65
CA GLN A 404 -27.51 -12.10 -5.80
C GLN A 404 -26.07 -12.61 -5.80
N LEU A 405 -25.10 -11.76 -5.44
CA LEU A 405 -23.70 -12.14 -5.35
C LEU A 405 -23.49 -13.24 -4.29
N ILE A 406 -24.03 -13.05 -3.09
CA ILE A 406 -23.96 -14.03 -2.00
C ILE A 406 -24.58 -15.36 -2.44
N ARG A 407 -25.77 -15.31 -3.06
CA ARG A 407 -26.44 -16.51 -3.58
C ARG A 407 -25.60 -17.25 -4.62
N GLN A 408 -24.99 -16.51 -5.55
CA GLN A 408 -24.10 -17.11 -6.57
C GLN A 408 -22.85 -17.74 -5.94
N MET A 409 -22.26 -17.09 -4.95
CA MET A 409 -21.10 -17.63 -4.23
C MET A 409 -21.49 -18.89 -3.44
N ALA A 410 -22.63 -18.90 -2.76
CA ALA A 410 -23.14 -20.06 -2.08
C ALA A 410 -23.34 -21.25 -3.04
N VAL A 411 -24.01 -21.02 -4.18
CA VAL A 411 -24.23 -22.06 -5.20
C VAL A 411 -22.93 -22.60 -5.78
N ARG A 412 -21.95 -21.73 -6.04
CA ARG A 412 -20.61 -22.15 -6.51
C ARG A 412 -19.85 -22.93 -5.43
N GLY A 413 -19.90 -22.47 -4.19
CA GLY A 413 -19.29 -23.17 -3.06
C GLY A 413 -19.86 -24.58 -2.87
N TRP A 414 -21.18 -24.74 -2.99
CA TRP A 414 -21.85 -26.04 -2.91
C TRP A 414 -21.44 -26.97 -4.04
N ARG A 415 -21.29 -26.46 -5.27
CA ARG A 415 -20.79 -27.24 -6.42
C ARG A 415 -19.35 -27.71 -6.25
N LEU A 416 -18.48 -26.85 -5.68
CA LEU A 416 -17.08 -27.18 -5.41
C LEU A 416 -16.91 -28.15 -4.23
N ALA A 417 -17.83 -28.12 -3.26
CA ALA A 417 -17.86 -29.04 -2.12
C ALA A 417 -18.43 -30.45 -2.45
N GLY A 418 -18.80 -30.70 -3.71
CA GLY A 418 -19.31 -32.02 -4.15
C GLY A 418 -20.71 -32.39 -3.63
N ILE A 419 -21.41 -31.48 -2.95
CA ILE A 419 -22.71 -31.76 -2.31
C ILE A 419 -23.88 -31.66 -3.32
N GLY A 420 -23.62 -31.23 -4.55
CA GLY A 420 -24.61 -30.94 -5.57
C GLY A 420 -24.90 -32.09 -6.56
N SER A 421 -24.26 -33.25 -6.46
CA SER A 421 -24.45 -34.36 -7.44
C SER A 421 -25.44 -35.47 -7.01
N ALA A 422 -26.06 -35.35 -5.83
CA ALA A 422 -26.92 -36.40 -5.29
C ALA A 422 -28.44 -36.17 -5.45
N ALA A 423 -28.86 -35.06 -6.09
CA ALA A 423 -30.30 -34.75 -6.24
C ALA A 423 -30.79 -34.81 -7.70
N GLY A 424 -30.22 -35.71 -8.49
CA GLY A 424 -30.59 -35.89 -9.90
C GLY A 424 -30.34 -37.32 -10.39
N ARG A 425 -30.87 -38.32 -9.69
CA ARG A 425 -31.11 -39.66 -10.23
C ARG A 425 -32.50 -40.15 -9.77
#